data_84c81ca45cae4f8c9d71ee25928685fa
#
_entry.id   84c81ca45cae4f8c9d71ee25928685fa
#
_cell.length_a   1.000
_cell.length_b   1.000
_cell.length_c   1.000
_cell.angle_alpha   90.00
_cell.angle_beta   90.00
_cell.angle_gamma   90.00
#
_symmetry.space_group_name_H-M   'P 1'
#
loop_
_entity.id
_entity.type
_entity.pdbx_description
1 polymer ?
#
loop_
_entity_poly.entity_id
_entity_poly.type
_entity_poly.pdbx_seq_one_letter_code
_entity_poly.pdbx_strand_id
1 'polypeptide(L)'
;MRLKKVMRVLLTLTMVLSIAGCQNSSSKKTTIEIISYKQEAATYFDKVAKEFNATHTDIKLKISSPNDAVTVMKTRFIREDYPDIIGIGGDATFSEFVDAGILADISDFGDIKLIKKAYIDMLDQLEYVPTKGIYGLPYVANASGILYNKDIFEEHGYKVPDTWNELMALCEQMKNDGLLPFYFGYKDTWTTMAPWNSLAVSLASANTTQNVNAGKTTFTKEYDETAQKIKTLLKYGEKEVAAYGYNDACTAFAKGQSAMYTIGSYAIPQILSSNPKMHIGSFVMPANNDKNKNYLNSGIDLMFGVTKACKNKKQLIQS
;
A
#
# COMPACT_ATOMS: atom_id res chain seq x y z
N MET A 1 -55.40 50.56 -36.18
CA MET A 1 -54.36 49.79 -36.98
C MET A 1 -52.94 50.03 -36.52
N ARG A 2 -52.62 51.09 -35.78
CA ARG A 2 -51.23 51.33 -35.27
C ARG A 2 -50.84 50.56 -34.05
N LEU A 3 -51.78 50.18 -33.15
CA LEU A 3 -51.47 49.46 -31.92
C LEU A 3 -51.07 47.96 -32.16
N LYS A 4 -51.67 47.29 -33.17
CA LYS A 4 -51.35 45.94 -33.54
C LYS A 4 -49.95 45.78 -34.21
N LYS A 5 -49.42 46.85 -34.85
CA LYS A 5 -48.08 46.86 -35.45
C LYS A 5 -47.00 47.06 -34.38
N VAL A 6 -47.27 47.89 -33.38
CA VAL A 6 -46.30 48.11 -32.26
C VAL A 6 -46.19 46.87 -31.40
N MET A 7 -47.30 46.16 -31.15
CA MET A 7 -47.32 44.91 -30.36
C MET A 7 -46.62 43.75 -31.08
N ARG A 8 -46.63 43.69 -32.43
CA ARG A 8 -45.87 42.69 -33.21
C ARG A 8 -44.36 43.02 -33.26
N VAL A 9 -43.95 44.27 -33.25
CA VAL A 9 -42.55 44.67 -33.20
C VAL A 9 -41.97 44.43 -31.80
N LEU A 10 -42.71 44.65 -30.72
CA LEU A 10 -42.30 44.31 -29.36
C LEU A 10 -42.18 42.81 -29.14
N LEU A 11 -43.06 41.96 -29.71
CA LEU A 11 -42.99 40.53 -29.58
C LEU A 11 -41.83 39.91 -30.36
N THR A 12 -41.44 40.50 -31.50
CA THR A 12 -40.24 40.07 -32.26
C THR A 12 -38.94 40.53 -31.62
N LEU A 13 -38.91 41.65 -30.90
CA LEU A 13 -37.72 42.13 -30.22
C LEU A 13 -37.43 41.35 -28.93
N THR A 14 -38.49 40.86 -28.26
CA THR A 14 -38.34 39.98 -27.08
C THR A 14 -37.90 38.56 -27.45
N MET A 15 -38.16 38.08 -28.68
CA MET A 15 -37.74 36.76 -29.14
C MET A 15 -36.28 36.72 -29.64
N VAL A 16 -35.71 37.88 -30.00
CA VAL A 16 -34.29 37.95 -30.44
C VAL A 16 -33.33 38.17 -29.25
N LEU A 17 -33.84 38.70 -28.11
CA LEU A 17 -33.03 38.80 -26.88
C LEU A 17 -32.89 37.49 -26.07
N SER A 18 -33.70 36.47 -26.37
CA SER A 18 -33.60 35.15 -25.73
C SER A 18 -32.62 34.20 -26.38
N ILE A 19 -31.95 34.59 -27.48
CA ILE A 19 -30.94 33.73 -28.16
C ILE A 19 -29.49 34.19 -27.81
N ALA A 20 -29.32 35.33 -27.13
CA ALA A 20 -28.05 35.76 -26.60
C ALA A 20 -27.83 35.37 -25.12
N GLY A 21 -28.53 34.35 -24.65
CA GLY A 21 -28.18 33.62 -23.45
C GLY A 21 -26.85 32.93 -23.73
N CYS A 22 -25.75 33.49 -23.23
CA CYS A 22 -24.45 32.90 -23.22
C CYS A 22 -24.56 31.42 -22.84
N GLN A 23 -24.35 30.54 -23.81
CA GLN A 23 -23.82 29.25 -23.55
C GLN A 23 -22.42 29.42 -22.96
N ASN A 24 -22.33 29.87 -21.71
CA ASN A 24 -21.25 29.41 -20.87
C ASN A 24 -21.50 27.93 -20.63
N SER A 25 -21.26 27.12 -21.63
CA SER A 25 -20.92 25.73 -21.41
C SER A 25 -19.55 25.72 -20.71
N SER A 26 -19.56 26.01 -19.41
CA SER A 26 -18.49 25.50 -18.59
C SER A 26 -18.53 23.98 -18.83
N SER A 27 -17.66 23.50 -19.69
CA SER A 27 -17.50 22.06 -19.93
C SER A 27 -17.30 21.44 -18.55
N LYS A 28 -18.29 20.68 -18.08
CA LYS A 28 -18.25 20.09 -16.77
C LYS A 28 -17.04 19.15 -16.79
N LYS A 29 -15.98 19.50 -16.05
CA LYS A 29 -14.77 18.67 -15.97
C LYS A 29 -15.17 17.26 -15.63
N THR A 30 -14.65 16.27 -16.34
CA THR A 30 -14.77 14.87 -15.96
C THR A 30 -14.02 14.66 -14.66
N THR A 31 -14.69 14.17 -13.63
CA THR A 31 -14.04 13.85 -12.36
C THR A 31 -13.59 12.38 -12.39
N ILE A 32 -12.31 12.13 -12.10
CA ILE A 32 -11.74 10.82 -11.85
C ILE A 32 -11.55 10.68 -10.35
N GLU A 33 -12.21 9.72 -9.75
CA GLU A 33 -12.12 9.45 -8.32
C GLU A 33 -11.19 8.27 -8.05
N ILE A 34 -10.21 8.48 -7.17
CA ILE A 34 -9.29 7.46 -6.67
C ILE A 34 -9.47 7.30 -5.17
N ILE A 35 -9.65 6.06 -4.70
CA ILE A 35 -9.56 5.72 -3.29
C ILE A 35 -8.33 4.84 -3.10
N SER A 36 -7.39 5.27 -2.24
CA SER A 36 -6.17 4.53 -1.92
C SER A 36 -6.16 4.11 -0.46
N TYR A 37 -5.63 2.92 -0.18
CA TYR A 37 -5.47 2.44 1.19
C TYR A 37 -4.24 3.05 1.91
N LYS A 38 -3.35 3.75 1.18
CA LYS A 38 -2.11 4.32 1.69
C LYS A 38 -2.34 5.64 2.43
N GLN A 39 -2.61 5.58 3.73
CA GLN A 39 -2.79 6.76 4.57
C GLN A 39 -1.51 7.58 4.69
N GLU A 40 -0.36 6.93 4.81
CA GLU A 40 0.97 7.55 4.89
C GLU A 40 1.34 8.33 3.64
N ALA A 41 0.69 8.06 2.51
CA ALA A 41 0.89 8.77 1.25
C ALA A 41 -0.17 9.87 1.00
N ALA A 42 -1.13 10.09 1.90
CA ALA A 42 -2.25 11.02 1.69
C ALA A 42 -1.78 12.43 1.30
N THR A 43 -0.82 12.99 2.05
CA THR A 43 -0.26 14.33 1.76
C THR A 43 0.42 14.38 0.37
N TYR A 44 1.10 13.31 -0.02
CA TYR A 44 1.70 13.20 -1.34
C TYR A 44 0.64 13.16 -2.43
N PHE A 45 -0.42 12.36 -2.26
CA PHE A 45 -1.52 12.28 -3.21
C PHE A 45 -2.31 13.58 -3.33
N ASP A 46 -2.49 14.32 -2.24
CA ASP A 46 -3.09 15.68 -2.28
C ASP A 46 -2.26 16.62 -3.14
N LYS A 47 -0.93 16.58 -3.02
CA LYS A 47 -0.03 17.36 -3.86
C LYS A 47 -0.14 16.97 -5.32
N VAL A 48 -0.10 15.67 -5.63
CA VAL A 48 -0.26 15.14 -7.00
C VAL A 48 -1.60 15.58 -7.60
N ALA A 49 -2.70 15.42 -6.88
CA ALA A 49 -4.01 15.84 -7.34
C ALA A 49 -4.09 17.36 -7.61
N LYS A 50 -3.46 18.17 -6.76
CA LYS A 50 -3.39 19.64 -6.92
C LYS A 50 -2.60 20.03 -8.16
N GLU A 51 -1.42 19.44 -8.36
CA GLU A 51 -0.56 19.71 -9.52
C GLU A 51 -1.23 19.27 -10.83
N PHE A 52 -1.81 18.07 -10.85
CA PHE A 52 -2.58 17.57 -11.99
C PHE A 52 -3.74 18.51 -12.34
N ASN A 53 -4.56 18.89 -11.35
CA ASN A 53 -5.71 19.74 -11.56
C ASN A 53 -5.36 21.18 -11.99
N ALA A 54 -4.14 21.63 -11.72
CA ALA A 54 -3.66 22.95 -12.17
C ALA A 54 -3.28 22.94 -13.67
N THR A 55 -2.89 21.78 -14.21
CA THR A 55 -2.42 21.65 -15.60
C THR A 55 -3.47 21.07 -16.55
N HIS A 56 -4.53 20.44 -16.01
CA HIS A 56 -5.60 19.82 -16.80
C HIS A 56 -6.91 20.58 -16.64
N THR A 57 -7.50 21.00 -17.77
CA THR A 57 -8.71 21.83 -17.79
C THR A 57 -9.98 21.04 -17.96
N ASP A 58 -9.92 19.83 -18.50
CA ASP A 58 -11.03 18.94 -18.87
C ASP A 58 -11.24 17.80 -17.87
N ILE A 59 -10.21 17.42 -17.12
CA ILE A 59 -10.25 16.38 -16.09
C ILE A 59 -10.01 17.01 -14.70
N LYS A 60 -10.71 16.50 -13.70
CA LYS A 60 -10.49 16.78 -12.28
C LYS A 60 -10.14 15.47 -11.56
N LEU A 61 -8.93 15.38 -11.06
CA LEU A 61 -8.50 14.28 -10.22
C LEU A 61 -8.89 14.51 -8.76
N LYS A 62 -9.51 13.52 -8.13
CA LYS A 62 -9.87 13.49 -6.71
C LYS A 62 -9.31 12.23 -6.10
N ILE A 63 -8.33 12.36 -5.22
CA ILE A 63 -7.72 11.22 -4.51
C ILE A 63 -8.10 11.32 -3.03
N SER A 64 -8.40 10.19 -2.41
CA SER A 64 -8.65 10.10 -0.97
C SER A 64 -8.02 8.84 -0.40
N SER A 65 -7.55 8.93 0.86
CA SER A 65 -6.96 7.81 1.59
C SER A 65 -7.61 7.70 2.98
N PRO A 66 -8.89 7.27 3.06
CA PRO A 66 -9.61 7.19 4.31
C PRO A 66 -9.04 6.08 5.21
N ASN A 67 -9.27 6.21 6.52
CA ASN A 67 -9.08 5.10 7.43
C ASN A 67 -9.93 3.91 6.98
N ASP A 68 -9.42 2.69 7.14
CA ASP A 68 -10.10 1.46 6.71
C ASP A 68 -10.57 1.49 5.25
N ALA A 69 -9.75 2.06 4.35
CA ALA A 69 -10.10 2.28 2.94
C ALA A 69 -10.66 1.03 2.25
N VAL A 70 -10.14 -0.17 2.56
CA VAL A 70 -10.63 -1.44 2.00
C VAL A 70 -12.09 -1.69 2.43
N THR A 71 -12.42 -1.44 3.69
CA THR A 71 -13.81 -1.54 4.19
C THR A 71 -14.73 -0.52 3.53
N VAL A 72 -14.23 0.71 3.34
CA VAL A 72 -14.95 1.78 2.62
C VAL A 72 -15.22 1.33 1.18
N MET A 73 -14.21 0.82 0.46
CA MET A 73 -14.36 0.29 -0.90
C MET A 73 -15.41 -0.82 -0.96
N LYS A 74 -15.28 -1.86 -0.10
CA LYS A 74 -16.23 -2.99 -0.04
C LYS A 74 -17.66 -2.51 0.22
N THR A 75 -17.85 -1.55 1.14
CA THR A 75 -19.16 -0.97 1.45
C THR A 75 -19.75 -0.21 0.26
N ARG A 76 -18.92 0.54 -0.47
CA ARG A 76 -19.37 1.25 -1.68
C ARG A 76 -19.71 0.28 -2.79
N PHE A 77 -18.96 -0.81 -2.98
CA PHE A 77 -19.23 -1.84 -4.00
C PHE A 77 -20.59 -2.52 -3.77
N ILE A 78 -20.96 -2.81 -2.52
CA ILE A 78 -22.31 -3.35 -2.17
C ILE A 78 -23.43 -2.39 -2.60
N ARG A 79 -23.16 -1.08 -2.61
CA ARG A 79 -24.12 -0.04 -3.01
C ARG A 79 -24.03 0.31 -4.51
N GLU A 80 -23.23 -0.42 -5.27
CA GLU A 80 -22.92 -0.13 -6.67
C GLU A 80 -22.33 1.28 -6.91
N ASP A 81 -21.73 1.86 -5.87
CA ASP A 81 -21.05 3.16 -5.89
C ASP A 81 -19.53 2.94 -6.04
N TYR A 82 -19.07 2.83 -7.27
CA TYR A 82 -17.68 2.51 -7.59
C TYR A 82 -16.86 3.78 -7.84
N PRO A 83 -15.69 3.95 -7.18
CA PRO A 83 -14.70 4.91 -7.65
C PRO A 83 -14.15 4.46 -9.02
N ASP A 84 -13.56 5.38 -9.77
CA ASP A 84 -12.95 5.06 -11.08
C ASP A 84 -11.71 4.18 -10.92
N ILE A 85 -10.88 4.51 -9.93
CA ILE A 85 -9.62 3.81 -9.63
C ILE A 85 -9.56 3.48 -8.13
N ILE A 86 -9.00 2.32 -7.81
CA ILE A 86 -8.68 1.95 -6.43
C ILE A 86 -7.17 1.70 -6.30
N GLY A 87 -6.60 2.16 -5.17
CA GLY A 87 -5.24 1.84 -4.75
C GLY A 87 -5.29 0.80 -3.64
N ILE A 88 -4.75 -0.39 -3.90
CA ILE A 88 -4.75 -1.54 -2.98
C ILE A 88 -3.36 -2.17 -2.88
N GLY A 89 -3.15 -2.98 -1.85
CA GLY A 89 -1.92 -3.74 -1.65
C GLY A 89 -1.83 -4.99 -2.53
N GLY A 90 -0.63 -5.56 -2.60
CA GLY A 90 -0.39 -6.88 -3.19
C GLY A 90 -0.71 -7.98 -2.18
N ASP A 91 -1.98 -8.17 -1.87
CA ASP A 91 -2.47 -9.14 -0.90
C ASP A 91 -3.78 -9.80 -1.39
N ALA A 92 -4.42 -10.58 -0.52
CA ALA A 92 -5.67 -11.29 -0.82
C ALA A 92 -6.81 -10.37 -1.31
N THR A 93 -6.79 -9.09 -0.95
CA THR A 93 -7.79 -8.11 -1.39
C THR A 93 -7.80 -7.96 -2.91
N PHE A 94 -6.61 -8.01 -3.53
CA PHE A 94 -6.51 -7.98 -4.99
C PHE A 94 -7.24 -9.17 -5.62
N SER A 95 -6.95 -10.41 -5.15
CA SER A 95 -7.63 -11.61 -5.63
C SER A 95 -9.15 -11.54 -5.44
N GLU A 96 -9.61 -11.14 -4.25
CA GLU A 96 -11.04 -10.97 -3.97
C GLU A 96 -11.73 -10.03 -4.98
N PHE A 97 -11.07 -8.92 -5.35
CA PHE A 97 -11.65 -7.94 -6.27
C PHE A 97 -11.59 -8.38 -7.74
N VAL A 98 -10.58 -9.16 -8.13
CA VAL A 98 -10.52 -9.82 -9.44
C VAL A 98 -11.64 -10.86 -9.56
N ASP A 99 -11.74 -11.78 -8.58
CA ASP A 99 -12.74 -12.85 -8.56
C ASP A 99 -14.18 -12.32 -8.53
N ALA A 100 -14.40 -11.22 -7.78
CA ALA A 100 -15.69 -10.52 -7.76
C ALA A 100 -16.01 -9.75 -9.05
N GLY A 101 -15.07 -9.73 -10.02
CA GLY A 101 -15.27 -9.03 -11.28
C GLY A 101 -15.34 -7.51 -11.15
N ILE A 102 -14.78 -6.93 -10.09
CA ILE A 102 -14.77 -5.48 -9.83
C ILE A 102 -13.77 -4.76 -10.72
N LEU A 103 -12.61 -5.38 -10.93
CA LEU A 103 -11.50 -4.78 -11.68
C LEU A 103 -11.64 -5.01 -13.19
N ALA A 104 -11.26 -4.02 -13.97
CA ALA A 104 -11.20 -4.08 -15.41
C ALA A 104 -9.85 -4.64 -15.86
N ASP A 105 -9.85 -5.42 -16.94
CA ASP A 105 -8.63 -5.78 -17.65
C ASP A 105 -8.01 -4.53 -18.29
N ILE A 106 -6.75 -4.28 -17.97
CA ILE A 106 -5.94 -3.17 -18.48
C ILE A 106 -4.77 -3.64 -19.34
N SER A 107 -4.79 -4.88 -19.84
CA SER A 107 -3.73 -5.46 -20.68
C SER A 107 -3.39 -4.59 -21.89
N ASP A 108 -4.37 -3.83 -22.41
CA ASP A 108 -4.21 -2.93 -23.56
C ASP A 108 -3.58 -1.58 -23.16
N PHE A 109 -3.29 -1.37 -21.88
CA PHE A 109 -2.66 -0.12 -21.43
C PHE A 109 -1.20 -0.07 -21.88
N GLY A 110 -0.87 0.90 -22.75
CA GLY A 110 0.42 0.95 -23.46
C GLY A 110 1.66 1.03 -22.54
N ASP A 111 1.51 1.61 -21.34
CA ASP A 111 2.60 1.82 -20.41
C ASP A 111 2.88 0.63 -19.48
N ILE A 112 2.07 -0.43 -19.52
CA ILE A 112 2.35 -1.69 -18.82
C ILE A 112 3.74 -2.23 -19.16
N LYS A 113 4.19 -2.07 -20.41
CA LYS A 113 5.54 -2.44 -20.85
C LYS A 113 6.67 -1.72 -20.12
N LEU A 114 6.40 -0.59 -19.46
CA LEU A 114 7.37 0.15 -18.65
C LEU A 114 7.53 -0.46 -17.26
N ILE A 115 6.57 -1.28 -16.81
CA ILE A 115 6.64 -1.97 -15.53
C ILE A 115 7.56 -3.19 -15.66
N LYS A 116 8.43 -3.37 -14.67
CA LYS A 116 9.30 -4.57 -14.63
C LYS A 116 8.45 -5.84 -14.67
N LYS A 117 8.78 -6.73 -15.60
CA LYS A 117 8.05 -7.99 -15.80
C LYS A 117 7.84 -8.79 -14.51
N ALA A 118 8.82 -8.81 -13.61
CA ALA A 118 8.72 -9.52 -12.34
C ALA A 118 7.53 -9.06 -11.47
N TYR A 119 7.15 -7.78 -11.52
CA TYR A 119 5.98 -7.28 -10.79
C TYR A 119 4.66 -7.57 -11.51
N ILE A 120 4.68 -7.63 -12.84
CA ILE A 120 3.51 -8.10 -13.62
C ILE A 120 3.28 -9.60 -13.36
N ASP A 121 4.33 -10.42 -13.43
CA ASP A 121 4.24 -11.86 -13.17
C ASP A 121 3.80 -12.17 -11.72
N MET A 122 4.07 -11.26 -10.78
CA MET A 122 3.63 -11.39 -9.39
C MET A 122 2.11 -11.26 -9.23
N LEU A 123 1.42 -10.53 -10.12
CA LEU A 123 -0.03 -10.38 -10.06
C LEU A 123 -0.74 -11.73 -10.12
N ASP A 124 -0.32 -12.61 -11.04
CA ASP A 124 -0.88 -13.96 -11.16
C ASP A 124 -0.68 -14.80 -9.88
N GLN A 125 0.43 -14.54 -9.15
CA GLN A 125 0.73 -15.25 -7.90
C GLN A 125 -0.09 -14.72 -6.71
N LEU A 126 -0.65 -13.53 -6.81
CA LEU A 126 -1.53 -12.95 -5.79
C LEU A 126 -2.97 -13.46 -5.93
N GLU A 127 -3.36 -13.96 -7.09
CA GLU A 127 -4.70 -14.49 -7.32
C GLU A 127 -4.84 -15.93 -6.79
N TYR A 128 -6.00 -16.25 -6.19
CA TYR A 128 -6.31 -17.62 -5.77
C TYR A 128 -6.40 -18.55 -6.98
N VAL A 129 -7.01 -18.05 -8.05
CA VAL A 129 -7.05 -18.69 -9.37
C VAL A 129 -6.69 -17.63 -10.40
N PRO A 130 -5.50 -17.70 -11.02
CA PRO A 130 -5.08 -16.71 -11.99
C PRO A 130 -6.08 -16.51 -13.12
N THR A 131 -6.50 -15.28 -13.35
CA THR A 131 -7.45 -14.87 -14.38
C THR A 131 -6.68 -14.24 -15.54
N LYS A 132 -6.99 -14.67 -16.77
CA LYS A 132 -6.32 -14.10 -17.95
C LYS A 132 -6.56 -12.60 -18.03
N GLY A 133 -5.49 -11.81 -18.06
CA GLY A 133 -5.52 -10.36 -18.15
C GLY A 133 -4.59 -9.71 -17.13
N ILE A 134 -4.58 -8.38 -17.09
CA ILE A 134 -3.85 -7.58 -16.11
C ILE A 134 -4.87 -6.69 -15.40
N TYR A 135 -5.05 -6.88 -14.10
CA TYR A 135 -6.11 -6.22 -13.33
C TYR A 135 -5.58 -5.17 -12.35
N GLY A 136 -4.26 -4.98 -12.29
CA GLY A 136 -3.62 -3.98 -11.46
C GLY A 136 -2.35 -3.46 -12.10
N LEU A 137 -2.07 -2.17 -11.91
CA LEU A 137 -0.83 -1.54 -12.30
C LEU A 137 0.06 -1.41 -11.07
N PRO A 138 1.12 -2.23 -10.89
CA PRO A 138 2.07 -2.09 -9.80
C PRO A 138 2.73 -0.71 -9.82
N TYR A 139 2.66 0.01 -8.69
CA TYR A 139 3.17 1.37 -8.57
C TYR A 139 4.35 1.47 -7.60
N VAL A 140 4.23 0.86 -6.42
CA VAL A 140 5.28 0.87 -5.40
C VAL A 140 5.53 -0.55 -4.91
N ALA A 141 6.80 -0.91 -4.78
CA ALA A 141 7.23 -2.12 -4.07
C ALA A 141 7.73 -1.74 -2.67
N ASN A 142 7.55 -2.65 -1.71
CA ASN A 142 8.15 -2.54 -0.39
C ASN A 142 9.25 -3.58 -0.18
N ALA A 143 10.00 -3.39 0.91
CA ALA A 143 10.92 -4.38 1.44
C ALA A 143 10.68 -4.48 2.94
N SER A 144 10.55 -5.70 3.46
CA SER A 144 10.39 -5.94 4.89
C SER A 144 11.60 -6.69 5.44
N GLY A 145 11.97 -6.32 6.66
CA GLY A 145 13.11 -6.87 7.38
C GLY A 145 13.17 -6.26 8.77
N ILE A 146 14.31 -5.69 9.13
CA ILE A 146 14.50 -4.99 10.39
C ILE A 146 14.97 -3.56 10.09
N LEU A 147 14.23 -2.57 10.58
CA LEU A 147 14.70 -1.19 10.70
C LEU A 147 15.48 -1.06 12.00
N TYR A 148 16.57 -0.26 12.00
CA TYR A 148 17.35 -0.01 13.19
C TYR A 148 17.74 1.46 13.32
N ASN A 149 17.90 1.92 14.56
CA ASN A 149 18.38 3.25 14.88
C ASN A 149 19.92 3.27 14.76
N LYS A 150 20.43 3.97 13.73
CA LYS A 150 21.87 4.06 13.46
C LYS A 150 22.64 4.73 14.60
N ASP A 151 22.04 5.74 15.24
CA ASP A 151 22.70 6.48 16.32
C ASP A 151 22.92 5.57 17.54
N ILE A 152 21.92 4.74 17.92
CA ILE A 152 22.06 3.74 18.98
C ILE A 152 23.14 2.70 18.63
N PHE A 153 23.14 2.22 17.38
CA PHE A 153 24.13 1.23 16.93
C PHE A 153 25.55 1.80 16.98
N GLU A 154 25.72 3.04 16.56
CA GLU A 154 27.03 3.72 16.59
C GLU A 154 27.48 4.00 18.03
N GLU A 155 26.61 4.52 18.89
CA GLU A 155 26.89 4.83 20.29
C GLU A 155 27.37 3.61 21.07
N HIS A 156 26.76 2.44 20.84
CA HIS A 156 27.09 1.20 21.54
C HIS A 156 28.07 0.30 20.78
N GLY A 157 28.48 0.68 19.57
CA GLY A 157 29.39 -0.13 18.75
C GLY A 157 28.77 -1.43 18.22
N TYR A 158 27.41 -1.47 18.10
CA TYR A 158 26.72 -2.64 17.59
C TYR A 158 26.98 -2.84 16.09
N LYS A 159 27.03 -4.11 15.69
CA LYS A 159 27.13 -4.50 14.28
C LYS A 159 25.81 -5.06 13.76
N VAL A 160 25.50 -4.75 12.51
CA VAL A 160 24.36 -5.36 11.83
C VAL A 160 24.60 -6.86 11.72
N PRO A 161 23.68 -7.72 12.21
CA PRO A 161 23.85 -9.16 12.19
C PRO A 161 23.53 -9.74 10.80
N ASP A 162 24.33 -10.71 10.35
CA ASP A 162 24.14 -11.46 9.10
C ASP A 162 23.44 -12.80 9.31
N THR A 163 23.41 -13.30 10.55
CA THR A 163 22.89 -14.61 10.92
C THR A 163 21.91 -14.56 12.08
N TRP A 164 21.04 -15.57 12.21
CA TRP A 164 20.11 -15.69 13.33
C TRP A 164 20.80 -15.68 14.70
N ASN A 165 21.91 -16.42 14.82
CA ASN A 165 22.66 -16.47 16.08
C ASN A 165 23.27 -15.12 16.44
N GLU A 166 23.77 -14.36 15.45
CA GLU A 166 24.27 -12.99 15.67
C GLU A 166 23.13 -12.04 16.08
N LEU A 167 21.93 -12.16 15.48
CA LEU A 167 20.77 -11.36 15.90
C LEU A 167 20.39 -11.66 17.35
N MET A 168 20.37 -12.93 17.74
CA MET A 168 20.05 -13.31 19.13
C MET A 168 21.10 -12.81 20.10
N ALA A 169 22.39 -12.94 19.76
CA ALA A 169 23.50 -12.41 20.56
C ALA A 169 23.42 -10.89 20.72
N LEU A 170 23.07 -10.17 19.64
CA LEU A 170 22.86 -8.72 19.67
C LEU A 170 21.69 -8.33 20.56
N CYS A 171 20.56 -9.07 20.49
CA CYS A 171 19.41 -8.81 21.36
C CYS A 171 19.75 -9.03 22.84
N GLU A 172 20.53 -10.06 23.19
CA GLU A 172 20.98 -10.27 24.58
C GLU A 172 21.94 -9.17 25.02
N GLN A 173 22.87 -8.73 24.16
CA GLN A 173 23.77 -7.63 24.45
C GLN A 173 22.97 -6.34 24.74
N MET A 174 22.02 -5.97 23.87
CA MET A 174 21.16 -4.80 24.07
C MET A 174 20.42 -4.85 25.42
N LYS A 175 19.88 -6.01 25.79
CA LYS A 175 19.23 -6.19 27.11
C LYS A 175 20.20 -5.96 28.26
N ASN A 176 21.42 -6.48 28.16
CA ASN A 176 22.47 -6.28 29.20
C ASN A 176 22.88 -4.80 29.29
N ASP A 177 22.86 -4.07 28.19
CA ASP A 177 23.13 -2.64 28.12
C ASP A 177 21.91 -1.78 28.57
N GLY A 178 20.80 -2.43 28.97
CA GLY A 178 19.58 -1.77 29.46
C GLY A 178 18.66 -1.23 28.36
N LEU A 179 18.89 -1.66 27.11
CA LEU A 179 18.10 -1.26 25.96
C LEU A 179 17.01 -2.29 25.64
N LEU A 180 15.90 -1.82 25.08
CA LEU A 180 14.87 -2.68 24.50
C LEU A 180 15.26 -2.99 23.03
N PRO A 181 15.48 -4.28 22.67
CA PRO A 181 15.82 -4.61 21.29
C PRO A 181 14.72 -4.25 20.28
N PHE A 182 13.46 -4.63 20.53
CA PHE A 182 12.35 -4.41 19.62
C PHE A 182 11.18 -3.71 20.31
N TYR A 183 10.38 -2.99 19.50
CA TYR A 183 9.05 -2.54 19.86
C TYR A 183 8.07 -3.03 18.80
N PHE A 184 7.01 -3.74 19.21
CA PHE A 184 6.04 -4.36 18.31
C PHE A 184 4.71 -3.60 18.34
N GLY A 185 4.02 -3.54 17.21
CA GLY A 185 2.73 -2.86 17.08
C GLY A 185 1.55 -3.86 16.92
N TYR A 186 1.55 -4.98 17.64
CA TYR A 186 0.71 -6.15 17.34
C TYR A 186 -0.76 -6.00 17.74
N LYS A 187 -1.17 -4.91 18.37
CA LYS A 187 -2.58 -4.53 18.43
C LYS A 187 -3.18 -4.39 17.04
N ASP A 188 -2.43 -3.83 16.11
CA ASP A 188 -2.78 -3.84 14.69
C ASP A 188 -2.23 -5.13 14.07
N THR A 189 -3.06 -6.17 14.01
CA THR A 189 -2.66 -7.54 13.68
C THR A 189 -1.90 -7.68 12.36
N TRP A 190 -2.15 -6.82 11.37
CA TRP A 190 -1.43 -6.82 10.11
C TRP A 190 0.08 -6.61 10.26
N THR A 191 0.53 -5.91 11.34
CA THR A 191 1.96 -5.67 11.60
C THR A 191 2.73 -6.96 11.88
N THR A 192 2.05 -8.02 12.33
CA THR A 192 2.66 -9.35 12.54
C THR A 192 3.13 -9.99 11.24
N MET A 193 2.54 -9.60 10.10
CA MET A 193 2.90 -10.14 8.78
C MET A 193 4.29 -9.72 8.33
N ALA A 194 4.79 -8.55 8.76
CA ALA A 194 6.12 -8.09 8.36
C ALA A 194 7.24 -9.02 8.86
N PRO A 195 7.39 -9.32 10.16
CA PRO A 195 8.38 -10.28 10.63
C PRO A 195 8.07 -11.72 10.19
N TRP A 196 6.78 -12.11 10.13
CA TRP A 196 6.40 -13.44 9.65
C TRP A 196 6.89 -13.69 8.23
N ASN A 197 6.55 -12.82 7.29
CA ASN A 197 6.93 -12.97 5.89
C ASN A 197 8.45 -12.85 5.71
N SER A 198 9.11 -11.98 6.48
CA SER A 198 10.56 -11.82 6.43
C SER A 198 11.32 -13.07 6.90
N LEU A 199 10.77 -13.85 7.82
CA LEU A 199 11.30 -15.13 8.23
C LEU A 199 10.90 -16.24 7.22
N ALA A 200 9.62 -16.30 6.88
CA ALA A 200 9.06 -17.37 6.06
C ALA A 200 9.68 -17.46 4.66
N VAL A 201 10.01 -16.31 4.04
CA VAL A 201 10.65 -16.27 2.71
C VAL A 201 12.00 -17.00 2.68
N SER A 202 12.67 -17.11 3.84
CA SER A 202 13.96 -17.75 3.99
C SER A 202 13.89 -19.16 4.59
N LEU A 203 12.81 -19.51 5.28
CA LEU A 203 12.67 -20.75 6.05
C LEU A 203 11.73 -21.75 5.39
N ALA A 204 10.63 -21.30 4.79
CA ALA A 204 9.66 -22.16 4.16
C ALA A 204 10.05 -22.51 2.72
N SER A 205 9.48 -23.59 2.21
CA SER A 205 9.69 -24.00 0.82
C SER A 205 9.10 -22.98 -0.14
N ALA A 206 9.79 -22.68 -1.24
CA ALA A 206 9.30 -21.74 -2.28
C ALA A 206 7.92 -22.14 -2.86
N ASN A 207 7.59 -23.44 -2.83
CA ASN A 207 6.33 -23.98 -3.35
C ASN A 207 5.41 -24.47 -2.22
N THR A 208 5.45 -23.85 -1.04
CA THR A 208 4.69 -24.31 0.14
C THR A 208 3.20 -24.46 -0.18
N THR A 209 2.56 -23.43 -0.76
CA THR A 209 1.12 -23.46 -1.06
C THR A 209 0.78 -24.58 -2.05
N GLN A 210 1.54 -24.73 -3.14
CA GLN A 210 1.34 -25.80 -4.13
C GLN A 210 1.53 -27.20 -3.50
N ASN A 211 2.52 -27.36 -2.65
CA ASN A 211 2.78 -28.62 -1.96
C ASN A 211 1.68 -28.97 -0.96
N VAL A 212 1.17 -27.98 -0.23
CA VAL A 212 0.03 -28.17 0.70
C VAL A 212 -1.22 -28.54 -0.07
N ASN A 213 -1.55 -27.83 -1.15
CA ASN A 213 -2.71 -28.12 -1.99
C ASN A 213 -2.61 -29.52 -2.66
N ALA A 214 -1.41 -29.99 -2.95
CA ALA A 214 -1.15 -31.33 -3.47
C ALA A 214 -1.09 -32.41 -2.38
N GLY A 215 -1.32 -32.07 -1.10
CA GLY A 215 -1.27 -33.02 0.02
C GLY A 215 0.13 -33.55 0.35
N LYS A 216 1.21 -32.93 -0.15
CA LYS A 216 2.61 -33.35 0.07
C LYS A 216 3.16 -32.89 1.41
N THR A 217 2.62 -31.84 1.98
CA THR A 217 3.02 -31.24 3.25
C THR A 217 1.83 -30.53 3.91
N THR A 218 2.05 -29.84 5.03
CA THR A 218 1.05 -29.02 5.73
C THR A 218 1.63 -27.66 6.05
N PHE A 219 0.79 -26.63 6.18
CA PHE A 219 1.24 -25.30 6.63
C PHE A 219 1.93 -25.36 8.00
N THR A 220 1.43 -26.17 8.92
CA THR A 220 2.05 -26.34 10.24
C THR A 220 3.50 -26.81 10.11
N LYS A 221 3.77 -27.81 9.26
CA LYS A 221 5.12 -28.32 9.05
C LYS A 221 6.04 -27.28 8.39
N GLU A 222 5.55 -26.61 7.35
CA GLU A 222 6.34 -25.63 6.58
C GLU A 222 6.66 -24.36 7.38
N TYR A 223 5.78 -23.95 8.30
CA TYR A 223 5.91 -22.70 9.07
C TYR A 223 6.24 -22.90 10.55
N ASP A 224 6.50 -24.12 11.02
CA ASP A 224 6.82 -24.36 12.44
C ASP A 224 8.05 -23.55 12.89
N GLU A 225 9.14 -23.61 12.12
CA GLU A 225 10.37 -22.88 12.45
C GLU A 225 10.12 -21.36 12.45
N THR A 226 9.35 -20.84 11.49
CA THR A 226 8.93 -19.44 11.46
C THR A 226 8.21 -19.06 12.74
N ALA A 227 7.25 -19.86 13.17
CA ALA A 227 6.48 -19.60 14.39
C ALA A 227 7.34 -19.64 15.65
N GLN A 228 8.30 -20.59 15.76
CA GLN A 228 9.23 -20.66 16.89
C GLN A 228 10.14 -19.45 16.96
N LYS A 229 10.63 -18.94 15.81
CA LYS A 229 11.46 -17.75 15.74
C LYS A 229 10.68 -16.47 16.11
N ILE A 230 9.40 -16.34 15.68
CA ILE A 230 8.54 -15.26 16.16
C ILE A 230 8.40 -15.31 17.68
N LYS A 231 8.10 -16.49 18.28
CA LYS A 231 8.04 -16.63 19.74
C LYS A 231 9.35 -16.24 20.42
N THR A 232 10.48 -16.47 19.78
CA THR A 232 11.78 -16.08 20.29
C THR A 232 11.97 -14.57 20.25
N LEU A 233 11.63 -13.92 19.14
CA LEU A 233 11.71 -12.45 18.99
C LEU A 233 10.83 -11.72 20.04
N LEU A 234 9.66 -12.26 20.37
CA LEU A 234 8.76 -11.68 21.38
C LEU A 234 9.41 -11.55 22.76
N LYS A 235 10.42 -12.36 23.10
CA LYS A 235 11.15 -12.25 24.38
C LYS A 235 12.04 -11.00 24.47
N TYR A 236 12.24 -10.32 23.35
CA TYR A 236 13.08 -9.14 23.20
C TYR A 236 12.28 -7.87 22.91
N GLY A 237 10.97 -7.95 23.00
CA GLY A 237 10.05 -6.82 22.84
C GLY A 237 9.56 -6.25 24.16
N GLU A 238 8.70 -5.23 24.05
CA GLU A 238 7.95 -4.69 25.18
C GLU A 238 7.01 -5.75 25.80
N LYS A 239 6.62 -5.54 27.07
CA LYS A 239 5.89 -6.58 27.84
C LYS A 239 4.49 -6.90 27.30
N GLU A 240 3.82 -5.92 26.70
CA GLU A 240 2.43 -6.04 26.25
C GLU A 240 2.31 -5.72 24.75
N VAL A 241 2.93 -6.56 23.92
CA VAL A 241 3.02 -6.39 22.46
C VAL A 241 1.66 -6.16 21.77
N ALA A 242 0.57 -6.66 22.35
CA ALA A 242 -0.79 -6.51 21.82
C ALA A 242 -1.52 -5.25 22.34
N ALA A 243 -0.91 -4.46 23.22
CA ALA A 243 -1.50 -3.23 23.73
C ALA A 243 -1.28 -2.03 22.79
N TYR A 244 -0.26 -2.08 21.97
CA TYR A 244 0.21 -0.97 21.14
C TYR A 244 0.01 -1.26 19.66
N GLY A 245 -0.43 -0.23 18.91
CA GLY A 245 -0.65 -0.32 17.47
C GLY A 245 0.55 0.14 16.66
N TYR A 246 0.40 0.14 15.35
CA TYR A 246 1.42 0.56 14.39
C TYR A 246 1.96 1.96 14.66
N ASN A 247 1.06 2.92 14.87
CA ASN A 247 1.46 4.31 15.12
C ASN A 247 2.21 4.48 16.45
N ASP A 248 1.81 3.71 17.47
CA ASP A 248 2.51 3.70 18.77
C ASP A 248 3.93 3.16 18.61
N ALA A 249 4.08 2.04 17.89
CA ALA A 249 5.38 1.42 17.63
C ALA A 249 6.30 2.32 16.79
N CYS A 250 5.77 2.96 15.73
CA CYS A 250 6.52 3.95 14.96
C CYS A 250 7.02 5.11 15.84
N THR A 251 6.14 5.62 16.73
CA THR A 251 6.48 6.72 17.64
C THR A 251 7.50 6.29 18.70
N ALA A 252 7.35 5.08 19.27
CA ALA A 252 8.27 4.53 20.26
C ALA A 252 9.68 4.34 19.65
N PHE A 253 9.76 3.74 18.47
CA PHE A 253 11.02 3.59 17.74
C PHE A 253 11.64 4.94 17.37
N ALA A 254 10.85 5.90 16.88
CA ALA A 254 11.30 7.27 16.56
C ALA A 254 11.90 7.99 17.77
N LYS A 255 11.42 7.69 18.99
CA LYS A 255 11.92 8.23 20.26
C LYS A 255 13.10 7.45 20.85
N GLY A 256 13.59 6.42 20.14
CA GLY A 256 14.69 5.58 20.63
C GLY A 256 14.30 4.64 21.77
N GLN A 257 13.01 4.36 21.99
CA GLN A 257 12.55 3.42 23.03
C GLN A 257 12.90 1.96 22.70
N SER A 258 13.21 1.67 21.43
CA SER A 258 13.82 0.42 21.01
C SER A 258 14.94 0.69 20.01
N ALA A 259 15.91 -0.22 19.92
CA ALA A 259 17.01 -0.13 18.98
C ALA A 259 16.60 -0.58 17.56
N MET A 260 15.62 -1.48 17.46
CA MET A 260 15.17 -2.11 16.23
C MET A 260 13.65 -2.17 16.15
N TYR A 261 13.12 -2.33 14.90
CA TYR A 261 11.71 -2.55 14.62
C TYR A 261 11.56 -3.50 13.43
N THR A 262 10.84 -4.62 13.64
CA THR A 262 10.57 -5.62 12.58
C THR A 262 9.39 -5.18 11.72
N ILE A 263 9.66 -4.37 10.72
CA ILE A 263 8.62 -3.76 9.88
C ILE A 263 9.16 -3.53 8.45
N GLY A 264 8.30 -3.12 7.53
CA GLY A 264 8.71 -2.79 6.16
C GLY A 264 9.12 -1.32 5.97
N SER A 265 9.75 -1.06 4.83
CA SER A 265 10.23 0.27 4.40
C SER A 265 9.13 1.34 4.35
N TYR A 266 7.87 0.93 4.20
CA TYR A 266 6.69 1.81 4.24
C TYR A 266 6.51 2.54 5.59
N ALA A 267 7.08 2.02 6.68
CA ALA A 267 7.01 2.67 7.99
C ALA A 267 7.94 3.89 8.14
N ILE A 268 8.96 4.01 7.29
CA ILE A 268 9.96 5.10 7.38
C ILE A 268 9.31 6.49 7.38
N PRO A 269 8.39 6.85 6.47
CA PRO A 269 7.75 8.16 6.50
C PRO A 269 6.97 8.41 7.80
N GLN A 270 6.28 7.40 8.35
CA GLN A 270 5.54 7.51 9.60
C GLN A 270 6.49 7.72 10.80
N ILE A 271 7.61 7.00 10.84
CA ILE A 271 8.64 7.16 11.87
C ILE A 271 9.23 8.58 11.79
N LEU A 272 9.60 9.04 10.59
CA LEU A 272 10.18 10.37 10.37
C LEU A 272 9.18 11.51 10.64
N SER A 273 7.88 11.27 10.55
CA SER A 273 6.87 12.26 10.97
C SER A 273 6.93 12.56 12.47
N SER A 274 7.35 11.57 13.29
CA SER A 274 7.53 11.71 14.74
C SER A 274 8.93 12.21 15.11
N ASN A 275 9.95 11.88 14.33
CA ASN A 275 11.32 12.36 14.52
C ASN A 275 12.03 12.55 13.16
N PRO A 276 11.92 13.73 12.54
CA PRO A 276 12.52 14.01 11.22
C PRO A 276 14.05 13.90 11.18
N LYS A 277 14.71 13.89 12.33
CA LYS A 277 16.20 13.84 12.43
C LYS A 277 16.73 12.42 12.68
N MET A 278 15.86 11.43 12.81
CA MET A 278 16.29 10.05 13.09
C MET A 278 17.07 9.46 11.92
N HIS A 279 18.23 8.89 12.19
CA HIS A 279 19.02 8.15 11.22
C HIS A 279 18.61 6.68 11.23
N ILE A 280 17.82 6.29 10.23
CA ILE A 280 17.29 4.93 10.09
C ILE A 280 18.17 4.11 9.15
N GLY A 281 18.52 2.90 9.56
CA GLY A 281 19.10 1.86 8.71
C GLY A 281 18.13 0.71 8.56
N SER A 282 18.42 -0.21 7.63
CA SER A 282 17.66 -1.43 7.44
C SER A 282 18.57 -2.59 7.06
N PHE A 283 18.16 -3.80 7.44
CA PHE A 283 18.84 -5.02 7.01
C PHE A 283 17.84 -6.15 6.82
N VAL A 284 18.22 -7.14 6.02
CA VAL A 284 17.42 -8.33 5.77
C VAL A 284 17.28 -9.10 7.10
N MET A 285 16.08 -9.62 7.38
CA MET A 285 15.85 -10.50 8.52
C MET A 285 16.79 -11.70 8.45
N PRO A 286 17.74 -11.85 9.39
CA PRO A 286 18.69 -12.96 9.36
C PRO A 286 18.05 -14.23 9.91
N ALA A 287 17.20 -14.87 9.09
CA ALA A 287 16.41 -16.01 9.47
C ALA A 287 17.25 -17.30 9.66
N ASN A 288 18.38 -17.41 8.94
CA ASN A 288 19.27 -18.56 8.94
C ASN A 288 20.65 -18.25 9.52
N ASN A 289 21.38 -19.31 9.94
CA ASN A 289 22.81 -19.20 10.30
C ASN A 289 23.76 -19.29 9.08
N ASP A 290 23.23 -19.63 7.91
CA ASP A 290 23.90 -19.44 6.63
C ASP A 290 23.36 -18.16 6.00
N LYS A 291 24.17 -17.08 6.00
CA LYS A 291 23.77 -15.77 5.50
C LYS A 291 23.33 -15.78 4.02
N ASN A 292 23.84 -16.74 3.24
CA ASN A 292 23.48 -16.87 1.82
C ASN A 292 22.04 -17.40 1.60
N LYS A 293 21.39 -17.87 2.68
CA LYS A 293 19.99 -18.33 2.69
C LYS A 293 19.02 -17.30 3.29
N ASN A 294 19.48 -16.07 3.54
CA ASN A 294 18.64 -14.99 4.02
C ASN A 294 18.19 -14.14 2.83
N TYR A 295 16.90 -14.17 2.54
CA TYR A 295 16.29 -13.50 1.40
C TYR A 295 15.52 -12.26 1.84
N LEU A 296 15.60 -11.21 1.01
CA LEU A 296 14.79 -10.01 1.22
C LEU A 296 13.32 -10.33 0.90
N ASN A 297 12.45 -10.12 1.88
CA ASN A 297 11.02 -10.11 1.61
C ASN A 297 10.63 -8.81 0.92
N SER A 298 10.11 -8.91 -0.31
CA SER A 298 9.65 -7.78 -1.11
C SER A 298 8.39 -8.17 -1.88
N GLY A 299 7.53 -7.20 -2.10
CA GLY A 299 6.29 -7.41 -2.84
C GLY A 299 5.70 -6.08 -3.33
N ILE A 300 4.57 -6.19 -4.02
CA ILE A 300 3.80 -5.04 -4.45
C ILE A 300 3.18 -4.40 -3.21
N ASP A 301 3.60 -3.18 -2.90
CA ASP A 301 3.09 -2.41 -1.77
C ASP A 301 1.82 -1.65 -2.15
N LEU A 302 1.82 -1.02 -3.31
CA LEU A 302 0.65 -0.34 -3.86
C LEU A 302 0.54 -0.66 -5.34
N MET A 303 -0.66 -1.03 -5.75
CA MET A 303 -1.07 -1.08 -7.14
C MET A 303 -2.35 -0.29 -7.35
N PHE A 304 -2.56 0.19 -8.55
CA PHE A 304 -3.80 0.82 -8.95
C PHE A 304 -4.60 -0.10 -9.87
N GLY A 305 -5.86 -0.32 -9.52
CA GLY A 305 -6.82 -1.06 -10.34
C GLY A 305 -7.91 -0.13 -10.86
N VAL A 306 -8.25 -0.23 -12.14
CA VAL A 306 -9.40 0.47 -12.73
C VAL A 306 -10.65 -0.36 -12.49
N THR A 307 -11.74 0.25 -12.00
CA THR A 307 -12.99 -0.50 -11.81
C THR A 307 -13.71 -0.69 -13.13
N LYS A 308 -14.45 -1.81 -13.29
CA LYS A 308 -15.26 -2.06 -14.49
C LYS A 308 -16.36 -1.01 -14.70
N ALA A 309 -16.81 -0.39 -13.61
CA ALA A 309 -17.83 0.66 -13.62
C ALA A 309 -17.28 2.02 -14.10
N CYS A 310 -15.96 2.17 -14.24
CA CYS A 310 -15.35 3.40 -14.71
C CYS A 310 -15.82 3.72 -16.14
N LYS A 311 -16.63 4.78 -16.27
CA LYS A 311 -17.15 5.26 -17.55
C LYS A 311 -16.10 5.96 -18.40
N ASN A 312 -15.01 6.39 -17.76
CA ASN A 312 -13.95 7.23 -18.33
C ASN A 312 -12.69 6.45 -18.68
N LYS A 313 -12.77 5.10 -18.79
CA LYS A 313 -11.62 4.22 -19.04
C LYS A 313 -10.75 4.69 -20.22
N LYS A 314 -11.36 5.17 -21.31
CA LYS A 314 -10.60 5.67 -22.47
C LYS A 314 -9.80 6.94 -22.17
N GLN A 315 -10.29 7.84 -21.32
CA GLN A 315 -9.61 9.06 -20.91
C GLN A 315 -8.46 8.77 -19.94
N LEU A 316 -8.64 7.76 -19.05
CA LEU A 316 -7.58 7.31 -18.14
C LEU A 316 -6.37 6.72 -18.87
N ILE A 317 -6.57 6.15 -20.06
CA ILE A 317 -5.51 5.53 -20.86
C ILE A 317 -4.74 6.56 -21.72
N GLN A 318 -5.31 7.74 -21.93
CA GLN A 318 -4.74 8.79 -22.79
C GLN A 318 -4.05 9.92 -22.00
N SER A 319 -4.15 9.95 -20.70
CA SER A 319 -3.52 10.91 -19.78
C SER A 319 -2.26 10.36 -19.13
#